data_8096d7d36af6e47a385d7c124b2925e4
#
_entry.id   8096d7d36af6e47a385d7c124b2925e4
#
_cell.length_a   1.000
_cell.length_b   1.000
_cell.length_c   1.000
_cell.angle_alpha   90.00
_cell.angle_beta   90.00
_cell.angle_gamma   90.00
#
_symmetry.space_group_name_H-M   'P 1'
#
loop_
_entity.id
_entity.type
_entity.pdbx_description
1 polymer ?
#
loop_
_entity_poly.entity_id
_entity_poly.type
_entity_poly.pdbx_seq_one_letter_code
_entity_poly.pdbx_strand_id
1 'polypeptide(L)'
;MTLTPADAEKVLAANFAPWVLDLGLTVVETGERHAVLRLPWSARLAREGGGMSGQALMAAADTATVIAVAAARDGFVPMTTVQQSTSFQRAVVDADVLVAARITKLGRRMAFADITMTAEGEREAAARASTVYALLG
;
A
#
# COMPACT_ATOMS: atom_id res chain seq x y z
N MET A 1 -6.90 5.39 -20.50
CA MET A 1 -7.67 4.34 -19.82
C MET A 1 -7.09 4.11 -18.44
N THR A 2 -7.92 4.01 -17.44
CA THR A 2 -7.47 3.88 -16.06
C THR A 2 -7.50 2.42 -15.64
N LEU A 3 -6.47 1.98 -14.91
CA LEU A 3 -6.45 0.64 -14.33
C LEU A 3 -7.64 0.50 -13.35
N THR A 4 -8.46 -0.51 -13.52
CA THR A 4 -9.59 -0.75 -12.61
C THR A 4 -9.12 -1.47 -11.35
N PRO A 5 -9.90 -1.42 -10.24
CA PRO A 5 -9.57 -2.25 -9.09
C PRO A 5 -9.42 -3.73 -9.41
N ALA A 6 -10.24 -4.26 -10.31
CA ALA A 6 -10.12 -5.66 -10.74
C ALA A 6 -8.79 -5.93 -11.44
N ASP A 7 -8.35 -5.01 -12.31
CA ASP A 7 -7.04 -5.13 -12.96
C ASP A 7 -5.91 -5.05 -11.94
N ALA A 8 -6.03 -4.15 -10.97
CA ALA A 8 -5.06 -4.00 -9.90
C ALA A 8 -4.95 -5.26 -9.03
N GLU A 9 -6.08 -5.94 -8.79
CA GLU A 9 -6.07 -7.21 -8.06
C GLU A 9 -5.26 -8.27 -8.81
N LYS A 10 -5.31 -8.27 -10.12
CA LYS A 10 -4.52 -9.19 -10.94
C LYS A 10 -3.02 -8.87 -10.84
N VAL A 11 -2.67 -7.59 -10.84
CA VAL A 11 -1.28 -7.14 -10.64
C VAL A 11 -0.79 -7.62 -9.27
N LEU A 12 -1.60 -7.45 -8.25
CA LEU A 12 -1.28 -7.88 -6.89
C LEU A 12 -1.04 -9.40 -6.85
N ALA A 13 -1.95 -10.19 -7.39
CA ALA A 13 -1.87 -11.64 -7.34
C ALA A 13 -0.65 -12.19 -8.09
N ALA A 14 -0.22 -11.53 -9.16
CA ALA A 14 0.81 -12.04 -10.06
C ALA A 14 2.24 -11.66 -9.69
N ASN A 15 2.44 -10.64 -8.84
CA ASN A 15 3.76 -10.02 -8.73
C ASN A 15 4.35 -9.96 -7.32
N PHE A 16 3.65 -10.45 -6.31
CA PHE A 16 4.10 -10.31 -4.93
C PHE A 16 4.45 -11.63 -4.29
N ALA A 17 5.35 -11.58 -3.32
CA ALA A 17 5.77 -12.75 -2.57
C ALA A 17 4.59 -13.38 -1.82
N PRO A 18 4.58 -14.71 -1.64
CA PRO A 18 3.47 -15.40 -0.97
C PRO A 18 3.11 -14.80 0.40
N TRP A 19 4.09 -14.42 1.21
CA TRP A 19 3.80 -13.88 2.54
C TRP A 19 3.09 -12.52 2.46
N VAL A 20 3.37 -11.74 1.42
CA VAL A 20 2.67 -10.46 1.18
C VAL A 20 1.23 -10.73 0.78
N LEU A 21 1.02 -11.72 -0.08
CA LEU A 21 -0.34 -12.13 -0.48
C LEU A 21 -1.14 -12.62 0.73
N ASP A 22 -0.47 -13.23 1.69
CA ASP A 22 -1.11 -13.72 2.92
C ASP A 22 -1.61 -12.59 3.83
N LEU A 23 -1.21 -11.35 3.59
CA LEU A 23 -1.78 -10.20 4.30
C LEU A 23 -3.26 -10.00 3.97
N GLY A 24 -3.72 -10.53 2.84
CA GLY A 24 -5.11 -10.42 2.45
C GLY A 24 -5.51 -9.05 1.91
N LEU A 25 -4.54 -8.27 1.42
CA LEU A 25 -4.82 -6.95 0.85
C LEU A 25 -5.79 -7.06 -0.33
N THR A 26 -6.74 -6.13 -0.37
CA THR A 26 -7.64 -5.97 -1.50
C THR A 26 -7.57 -4.54 -2.01
N VAL A 27 -7.88 -4.34 -3.30
CA VAL A 27 -7.87 -3.02 -3.90
C VAL A 27 -9.27 -2.43 -3.84
N VAL A 28 -9.41 -1.32 -3.15
CA VAL A 28 -10.70 -0.64 -2.95
C VAL A 28 -10.96 0.36 -4.06
N GLU A 29 -9.92 1.08 -4.47
CA GLU A 29 -10.07 2.19 -5.41
C GLU A 29 -8.76 2.40 -6.16
N THR A 30 -8.87 2.81 -7.42
CA THR A 30 -7.73 3.24 -8.23
C THR A 30 -8.09 4.52 -8.97
N GLY A 31 -7.09 5.36 -9.21
CA GLY A 31 -7.24 6.59 -10.00
C GLY A 31 -5.97 6.84 -10.80
N GLU A 32 -5.87 8.00 -11.44
CA GLU A 32 -4.72 8.30 -12.32
C GLU A 32 -3.38 8.26 -11.58
N ARG A 33 -3.37 8.68 -10.31
CA ARG A 33 -2.14 8.78 -9.53
C ARG A 33 -2.32 8.30 -8.10
N HIS A 34 -3.31 7.45 -7.87
CA HIS A 34 -3.53 6.93 -6.52
C HIS A 34 -4.14 5.55 -6.53
N ALA A 35 -4.01 4.88 -5.40
CA ALA A 35 -4.71 3.64 -5.13
C ALA A 35 -5.03 3.57 -3.64
N VAL A 36 -6.15 2.95 -3.32
CA VAL A 36 -6.53 2.68 -1.94
C VAL A 36 -6.68 1.17 -1.79
N LEU A 37 -5.97 0.60 -0.84
CA LEU A 37 -6.05 -0.81 -0.50
C LEU A 37 -6.65 -0.96 0.89
N ARG A 38 -7.21 -2.13 1.15
CA ARG A 38 -7.68 -2.50 2.49
C ARG A 38 -6.79 -3.60 3.03
N LEU A 39 -6.23 -3.37 4.21
CA LEU A 39 -5.51 -4.39 4.97
C LEU A 39 -6.48 -4.91 6.05
N PRO A 40 -6.99 -6.14 5.92
CA PRO A 40 -7.94 -6.65 6.90
C PRO A 40 -7.25 -6.95 8.22
N TRP A 41 -7.98 -6.73 9.30
CA TRP A 41 -7.49 -7.11 10.63
C TRP A 41 -7.34 -8.63 10.72
N SER A 42 -6.27 -9.04 11.36
CA SER A 42 -6.05 -10.44 11.70
C SER A 42 -5.19 -10.50 12.95
N ALA A 43 -5.51 -11.42 13.86
CA ALA A 43 -4.70 -11.64 15.05
C ALA A 43 -3.27 -12.05 14.69
N ARG A 44 -3.07 -12.65 13.51
CA ARG A 44 -1.74 -13.02 13.01
C ARG A 44 -0.85 -11.81 12.75
N LEU A 45 -1.44 -10.64 12.55
CA LEU A 45 -0.70 -9.40 12.29
C LEU A 45 -0.48 -8.57 13.56
N ALA A 46 -1.10 -8.98 14.66
CA ALA A 46 -0.99 -8.25 15.91
C ALA A 46 0.35 -8.54 16.59
N ARG A 47 0.96 -7.47 17.13
CA ARG A 47 2.16 -7.59 17.93
C ARG A 47 1.80 -7.84 19.41
N GLU A 48 2.80 -8.11 20.20
CA GLU A 48 2.62 -8.14 21.65
C GLU A 48 1.96 -6.83 22.08
N GLY A 49 0.96 -6.92 22.94
CA GLY A 49 0.14 -5.77 23.32
C GLY A 49 -1.12 -5.56 22.49
N GLY A 50 -1.31 -6.32 21.41
CA GLY A 50 -2.57 -6.40 20.66
C GLY A 50 -2.73 -5.43 19.50
N GLY A 51 -1.79 -4.53 19.25
CA GLY A 51 -1.86 -3.62 18.11
C GLY A 51 -1.34 -4.29 16.84
N MET A 52 -1.84 -3.84 15.68
CA MET A 52 -1.32 -4.31 14.41
C MET A 52 0.17 -4.00 14.32
N SER A 53 0.97 -4.95 13.86
CA SER A 53 2.43 -4.78 13.81
C SER A 53 2.83 -3.71 12.81
N GLY A 54 3.93 -3.00 13.14
CA GLY A 54 4.51 -2.03 12.21
C GLY A 54 4.95 -2.67 10.92
N GLN A 55 5.44 -3.92 10.99
CA GLN A 55 5.86 -4.66 9.81
C GLN A 55 4.69 -4.88 8.83
N ALA A 56 3.50 -5.21 9.34
CA ALA A 56 2.33 -5.38 8.50
C ALA A 56 1.93 -4.07 7.83
N LEU A 57 1.96 -2.96 8.57
CA LEU A 57 1.64 -1.64 8.03
C LEU A 57 2.68 -1.21 6.99
N MET A 58 3.95 -1.45 7.25
CA MET A 58 5.00 -1.13 6.27
C MET A 58 4.88 -1.95 5.00
N ALA A 59 4.57 -3.23 5.13
CA ALA A 59 4.37 -4.09 3.96
C ALA A 59 3.16 -3.64 3.14
N ALA A 60 2.08 -3.23 3.81
CA ALA A 60 0.90 -2.72 3.13
C ALA A 60 1.20 -1.41 2.39
N ALA A 61 1.94 -0.49 3.02
CA ALA A 61 2.33 0.77 2.40
C ALA A 61 3.21 0.54 1.16
N ASP A 62 4.16 -0.37 1.26
CA ASP A 62 5.05 -0.73 0.16
C ASP A 62 4.25 -1.31 -1.01
N THR A 63 3.34 -2.22 -0.72
CA THR A 63 2.47 -2.85 -1.72
C THR A 63 1.55 -1.81 -2.38
N ALA A 64 0.94 -0.94 -1.59
CA ALA A 64 0.04 0.09 -2.11
C ALA A 64 0.77 1.04 -3.07
N THR A 65 2.06 1.31 -2.83
CA THR A 65 2.86 2.13 -3.74
C THR A 65 2.95 1.49 -5.12
N VAL A 66 3.20 0.18 -5.19
CA VAL A 66 3.28 -0.54 -6.47
C VAL A 66 1.97 -0.43 -7.23
N ILE A 67 0.85 -0.59 -6.53
CA ILE A 67 -0.47 -0.51 -7.17
C ILE A 67 -0.74 0.92 -7.66
N ALA A 68 -0.37 1.94 -6.89
CA ALA A 68 -0.52 3.34 -7.31
C ALA A 68 0.34 3.65 -8.54
N VAL A 69 1.57 3.12 -8.59
CA VAL A 69 2.43 3.28 -9.77
C VAL A 69 1.82 2.57 -10.98
N ALA A 70 1.32 1.35 -10.79
CA ALA A 70 0.67 0.61 -11.86
C ALA A 70 -0.55 1.38 -12.39
N ALA A 71 -1.33 2.00 -11.50
CA ALA A 71 -2.46 2.83 -11.90
C ALA A 71 -1.99 4.06 -12.71
N ALA A 72 -0.91 4.70 -12.28
CA ALA A 72 -0.38 5.87 -12.97
C ALA A 72 0.21 5.53 -14.34
N ARG A 73 0.74 4.31 -14.49
CA ARG A 73 1.36 3.83 -15.74
C ARG A 73 0.42 3.00 -16.59
N ASP A 74 -0.81 2.83 -16.15
CA ASP A 74 -1.83 2.02 -16.81
C ASP A 74 -1.37 0.56 -17.02
N GLY A 75 -0.71 0.02 -16.00
CA GLY A 75 -0.27 -1.36 -15.99
C GLY A 75 0.99 -1.56 -15.16
N PHE A 76 1.25 -2.80 -14.81
CA PHE A 76 2.44 -3.12 -14.03
C PHE A 76 3.71 -2.94 -14.86
N VAL A 77 4.71 -2.33 -14.26
CA VAL A 77 6.09 -2.29 -14.78
C VAL A 77 7.01 -2.85 -13.70
N PRO A 78 8.10 -3.54 -14.08
CA PRO A 78 9.06 -3.99 -13.08
C PRO A 78 9.59 -2.80 -12.28
N MET A 79 9.60 -2.95 -10.97
CA MET A 79 10.03 -1.87 -10.09
C MET A 79 10.55 -2.44 -8.78
N THR A 80 11.34 -1.65 -8.06
CA THR A 80 11.87 -2.07 -6.78
C THR A 80 11.86 -0.91 -5.79
N THR A 81 11.63 -1.23 -4.51
CA THR A 81 11.66 -0.25 -3.43
C THR A 81 13.07 0.28 -3.25
N VAL A 82 13.23 1.59 -3.26
CA VAL A 82 14.49 2.25 -2.93
C VAL A 82 14.49 2.67 -1.47
N GLN A 83 13.38 3.22 -1.02
CA GLN A 83 13.30 3.74 0.35
C GLN A 83 11.86 3.76 0.81
N GLN A 84 11.68 3.50 2.09
CA GLN A 84 10.42 3.77 2.78
C GLN A 84 10.73 4.38 4.14
N SER A 85 10.03 5.46 4.47
CA SER A 85 10.06 6.08 5.79
C SER A 85 8.63 6.07 6.32
N THR A 86 8.42 5.49 7.50
CA THR A 86 7.09 5.35 8.09
C THR A 86 7.06 5.90 9.49
N SER A 87 6.03 6.69 9.78
CA SER A 87 5.75 7.24 11.11
C SER A 87 4.50 6.56 11.63
N PHE A 88 4.60 5.91 12.80
CA PHE A 88 3.48 5.22 13.45
C PHE A 88 2.95 6.14 14.53
N GLN A 89 1.70 6.55 14.40
CA GLN A 89 1.13 7.63 15.21
C GLN A 89 0.05 7.15 16.19
N ARG A 90 -0.64 6.06 15.84
CA ARG A 90 -1.71 5.49 16.66
C ARG A 90 -1.71 3.98 16.52
N ALA A 91 -2.05 3.27 17.58
CA ALA A 91 -2.25 1.83 17.51
C ALA A 91 -3.52 1.50 16.74
N VAL A 92 -3.48 0.40 15.99
CA VAL A 92 -4.66 -0.15 15.33
C VAL A 92 -5.02 -1.45 16.03
N VAL A 93 -6.24 -1.54 16.57
CA VAL A 93 -6.73 -2.71 17.29
C VAL A 93 -8.10 -3.08 16.76
N ASP A 94 -8.27 -4.34 16.37
CA ASP A 94 -9.56 -4.89 15.91
C ASP A 94 -10.22 -4.06 14.81
N ALA A 95 -9.44 -3.53 13.89
CA ALA A 95 -9.97 -2.74 12.78
C ALA A 95 -9.15 -2.97 11.52
N ASP A 96 -9.82 -2.98 10.38
CA ASP A 96 -9.14 -2.97 9.09
C ASP A 96 -8.49 -1.62 8.87
N VAL A 97 -7.48 -1.56 8.02
CA VAL A 97 -6.77 -0.33 7.70
C VAL A 97 -6.96 -0.01 6.22
N LEU A 98 -7.36 1.23 5.95
CA LEU A 98 -7.36 1.75 4.58
C LEU A 98 -6.00 2.38 4.31
N VAL A 99 -5.36 1.91 3.25
CA VAL A 99 -4.01 2.29 2.87
C VAL A 99 -4.09 3.06 1.57
N ALA A 100 -4.01 4.38 1.68
CA ALA A 100 -4.16 5.27 0.52
C ALA A 100 -2.78 5.74 0.07
N ALA A 101 -2.40 5.35 -1.15
CA ALA A 101 -1.13 5.75 -1.76
C ALA A 101 -1.40 6.75 -2.87
N ARG A 102 -0.68 7.86 -2.84
CA ARG A 102 -0.78 8.91 -3.84
C ARG A 102 0.60 9.19 -4.41
N ILE A 103 0.72 9.14 -5.73
CA ILE A 103 1.96 9.46 -6.42
C ILE A 103 2.16 10.97 -6.38
N THR A 104 3.27 11.41 -5.81
CA THR A 104 3.61 12.84 -5.73
C THR A 104 4.50 13.27 -6.88
N LYS A 105 5.32 12.35 -7.39
CA LYS A 105 6.17 12.61 -8.55
C LYS A 105 6.40 11.30 -9.30
N LEU A 106 6.22 11.34 -10.61
CA LEU A 106 6.45 10.19 -11.47
C LEU A 106 7.39 10.60 -12.61
N GLY A 107 8.60 10.07 -12.58
CA GLY A 107 9.58 10.23 -13.65
C GLY A 107 9.69 8.95 -14.45
N ARG A 108 10.62 8.92 -15.39
CA ARG A 108 10.86 7.72 -16.19
C ARG A 108 11.45 6.59 -15.38
N ARG A 109 12.26 6.90 -14.39
CA ARG A 109 13.03 5.91 -13.62
C ARG A 109 12.69 5.89 -12.14
N MET A 110 11.99 6.89 -11.65
CA MET A 110 11.70 7.00 -10.22
C MET A 110 10.26 7.41 -10.00
N ALA A 111 9.67 6.85 -8.96
CA ALA A 111 8.35 7.25 -8.50
C ALA A 111 8.42 7.58 -7.01
N PHE A 112 7.70 8.62 -6.62
CA PHE A 112 7.62 9.07 -5.23
C PHE A 112 6.17 9.07 -4.81
N ALA A 113 5.87 8.54 -3.63
CA ALA A 113 4.50 8.45 -3.15
C ALA A 113 4.41 8.79 -1.67
N ASP A 114 3.25 9.34 -1.30
CA ASP A 114 2.85 9.51 0.09
C ASP A 114 1.74 8.52 0.38
N ILE A 115 1.83 7.85 1.53
CA ILE A 115 0.85 6.87 1.95
C ILE A 115 0.25 7.30 3.28
N THR A 116 -1.08 7.25 3.37
CA THR A 116 -1.81 7.48 4.61
C THR A 116 -2.54 6.19 4.97
N MET A 117 -2.32 5.72 6.19
CA MET A 117 -2.95 4.49 6.69
C MET A 117 -3.88 4.86 7.83
N THR A 118 -5.17 4.57 7.66
CA THR A 118 -6.20 4.99 8.60
C THR A 118 -7.04 3.77 9.01
N ALA A 119 -7.20 3.56 10.30
CA ALA A 119 -8.07 2.50 10.79
C ALA A 119 -9.50 2.83 10.38
N GLU A 120 -10.23 1.82 9.92
CA GLU A 120 -11.61 1.99 9.49
C GLU A 120 -12.45 2.56 10.63
N GLY A 121 -13.23 3.59 10.32
CA GLY A 121 -14.05 4.30 11.31
C GLY A 121 -13.36 5.46 12.00
N GLU A 122 -12.05 5.60 11.82
CA GLU A 122 -11.30 6.72 12.41
C GLU A 122 -11.09 7.82 11.38
N ARG A 123 -10.87 9.05 11.86
CA ARG A 123 -10.56 10.19 11.00
C ARG A 123 -9.07 10.44 10.87
N GLU A 124 -8.34 10.22 11.96
CA GLU A 124 -6.92 10.50 11.99
C GLU A 124 -6.14 9.29 11.52
N ALA A 125 -5.06 9.54 10.79
CA ALA A 125 -4.19 8.49 10.32
C ALA A 125 -3.54 7.75 11.49
N ALA A 126 -3.45 6.42 11.38
CA ALA A 126 -2.69 5.61 12.32
C ALA A 126 -1.21 5.62 11.97
N ALA A 127 -0.89 5.74 10.69
CA ALA A 127 0.49 5.78 10.21
C ALA A 127 0.58 6.57 8.90
N ARG A 128 1.73 7.13 8.64
CA ARG A 128 2.04 7.82 7.38
C ARG A 128 3.39 7.34 6.89
N ALA A 129 3.50 7.21 5.57
CA ALA A 129 4.76 6.78 4.96
C ALA A 129 5.06 7.62 3.74
N SER A 130 6.34 7.72 3.42
CA SER A 130 6.77 8.16 2.09
C SER A 130 7.62 7.06 1.50
N THR A 131 7.45 6.81 0.22
CA THR A 131 8.15 5.76 -0.49
C THR A 131 8.79 6.28 -1.75
N VAL A 132 9.90 5.65 -2.13
CA VAL A 132 10.59 5.92 -3.38
C VAL A 132 10.82 4.59 -4.08
N TYR A 133 10.47 4.53 -5.34
CA TYR A 133 10.64 3.33 -6.16
C TYR A 133 11.48 3.62 -7.38
N ALA A 134 12.31 2.64 -7.75
CA ALA A 134 13.00 2.66 -9.03
C ALA A 134 12.19 1.85 -10.04
N LEU A 135 11.97 2.42 -11.20
CA LEU A 135 11.24 1.79 -12.30
C LEU A 135 12.27 1.13 -13.21
N LEU A 136 12.14 -0.17 -13.40
CA LEU A 136 13.15 -0.98 -14.09
C LEU A 136 12.78 -1.32 -15.54
N GLY A 137 11.59 -0.96 -15.93
CA GLY A 137 11.10 -1.31 -17.26
C GLY A 137 10.75 -0.17 -18.17
#